data_5ba9876b446b110a9135f6e654e55a1d
#
_entry.id   5ba9876b446b110a9135f6e654e55a1d
#
_cell.length_a   1.000
_cell.length_b   1.000
_cell.length_c   1.000
_cell.angle_alpha   90.00
_cell.angle_beta   90.00
_cell.angle_gamma   90.00
#
_symmetry.space_group_name_H-M   'P 1'
#
loop_
_entity.id
_entity.type
_entity.pdbx_description
1 polymer ?
#
loop_
_entity_poly.entity_id
_entity_poly.type
_entity_poly.pdbx_seq_one_letter_code
_entity_poly.pdbx_strand_id
1 'polypeptide(L)'
;MEKINLNEYLAANEYPGRGIAVAKAPDGRQMFIGYFIMGRSENSRNRVFDPVPERGGICTMAADPAKLEDPSLIIYNPVLTLGKTHIVTN
;
A
#
# COMPACT_ATOMS: atom_id res chain seq x y z
N MET A 1 -20.77 -14.78 -5.48
CA MET A 1 -19.82 -13.78 -4.89
C MET A 1 -20.59 -12.51 -4.56
N GLU A 2 -20.45 -12.05 -3.35
CA GLU A 2 -21.06 -10.80 -2.93
C GLU A 2 -20.31 -9.61 -3.53
N LYS A 3 -21.05 -8.63 -4.06
CA LYS A 3 -20.47 -7.39 -4.56
C LYS A 3 -20.60 -6.31 -3.53
N ILE A 4 -19.51 -5.62 -3.23
CA ILE A 4 -19.51 -4.48 -2.32
C ILE A 4 -19.01 -3.24 -3.07
N ASN A 5 -19.50 -2.09 -2.66
CA ASN A 5 -18.96 -0.82 -3.13
C ASN A 5 -17.81 -0.43 -2.19
N LEU A 6 -16.58 -0.50 -2.69
CA LEU A 6 -15.39 -0.25 -1.88
C LEU A 6 -15.37 1.15 -1.28
N ASN A 7 -15.79 2.17 -2.06
CA ASN A 7 -15.81 3.54 -1.56
C ASN A 7 -16.77 3.70 -0.39
N GLU A 8 -17.97 3.11 -0.48
CA GLU A 8 -18.94 3.16 0.61
C GLU A 8 -18.46 2.40 1.83
N TYR A 9 -17.88 1.23 1.61
CA TYR A 9 -17.34 0.41 2.69
C TYR A 9 -16.24 1.13 3.46
N LEU A 10 -15.27 1.73 2.76
CA LEU A 10 -14.18 2.45 3.39
C LEU A 10 -14.65 3.74 4.07
N ALA A 11 -15.60 4.45 3.47
CA ALA A 11 -16.14 5.66 4.05
C ALA A 11 -16.91 5.41 5.35
N ALA A 12 -17.53 4.24 5.49
CA ALA A 12 -18.27 3.87 6.68
C ALA A 12 -17.38 3.33 7.81
N ASN A 13 -16.11 3.09 7.55
CA ASN A 13 -15.18 2.50 8.50
C ASN A 13 -14.16 3.55 8.96
N GLU A 14 -14.21 3.93 10.23
CA GLU A 14 -13.30 4.94 10.78
C GLU A 14 -11.83 4.51 10.76
N TYR A 15 -11.58 3.21 10.85
CA TYR A 15 -10.21 2.68 10.81
C TYR A 15 -10.17 1.39 10.00
N PRO A 16 -10.12 1.49 8.66
CA PRO A 16 -10.05 0.29 7.83
C PRO A 16 -8.74 -0.48 7.94
N GLY A 17 -7.70 0.10 8.56
CA GLY A 17 -6.44 -0.58 8.78
C GLY A 17 -5.59 -0.65 7.53
N ARG A 18 -5.47 -1.84 6.96
CA ARG A 18 -4.68 -2.08 5.75
C ARG A 18 -5.51 -2.80 4.71
N GLY A 19 -5.19 -2.57 3.46
CA GLY A 19 -5.87 -3.27 2.39
C GLY A 19 -5.05 -3.35 1.13
N ILE A 20 -5.35 -4.39 0.37
CA ILE A 20 -4.79 -4.62 -0.95
C ILE A 20 -5.98 -4.75 -1.90
N ALA A 21 -5.95 -3.98 -2.98
CA ALA A 21 -6.95 -4.06 -4.01
C ALA A 21 -6.28 -4.35 -5.35
N VAL A 22 -6.86 -5.25 -6.13
CA VAL A 22 -6.39 -5.57 -7.46
C VAL A 22 -7.56 -5.38 -8.42
N ALA A 23 -7.32 -4.64 -9.49
CA ALA A 23 -8.34 -4.37 -10.48
C ALA A 23 -7.77 -4.49 -11.89
N LYS A 24 -8.63 -4.91 -12.80
CA LYS A 24 -8.29 -5.00 -14.22
C LYS A 24 -8.96 -3.83 -14.93
N ALA A 25 -8.22 -3.17 -15.83
CA ALA A 25 -8.78 -2.10 -16.63
C ALA A 25 -9.88 -2.64 -17.55
N PRO A 26 -10.88 -1.82 -17.94
CA PRO A 26 -11.95 -2.27 -18.83
C PRO A 26 -11.46 -2.82 -20.15
N ASP A 27 -10.35 -2.33 -20.68
CA ASP A 27 -9.75 -2.82 -21.93
C ASP A 27 -8.99 -4.14 -21.77
N GLY A 28 -8.80 -4.61 -20.53
CA GLY A 28 -8.10 -5.84 -20.23
C GLY A 28 -6.59 -5.79 -20.43
N ARG A 29 -6.02 -4.64 -20.75
CA ARG A 29 -4.58 -4.48 -21.04
C ARG A 29 -3.75 -4.07 -19.84
N GLN A 30 -4.39 -3.48 -18.84
CA GLN A 30 -3.72 -3.00 -17.65
C GLN A 30 -4.32 -3.62 -16.41
N MET A 31 -3.48 -3.78 -15.39
CA MET A 31 -3.89 -4.20 -14.07
C MET A 31 -3.44 -3.15 -13.08
N PHE A 32 -4.31 -2.85 -12.13
CA PHE A 32 -4.02 -1.89 -11.06
C PHE A 32 -3.88 -2.65 -9.75
N ILE A 33 -2.84 -2.30 -9.00
CA ILE A 33 -2.64 -2.81 -7.65
C ILE A 33 -2.66 -1.62 -6.72
N GLY A 34 -3.60 -1.63 -5.79
CA GLY A 34 -3.72 -0.59 -4.77
C GLY A 34 -3.33 -1.14 -3.41
N TYR A 35 -2.60 -0.36 -2.66
CA TYR A 35 -2.24 -0.65 -1.29
C TYR A 35 -2.53 0.57 -0.44
N PHE A 36 -3.24 0.37 0.66
CA PHE A 36 -3.49 1.46 1.60
C PHE A 36 -3.21 1.01 3.02
N ILE A 37 -2.83 1.97 3.86
CA ILE A 37 -2.50 1.72 5.24
C ILE A 37 -2.83 2.95 6.08
N MET A 38 -3.33 2.71 7.28
CA MET A 38 -3.55 3.74 8.28
C MET A 38 -2.71 3.45 9.51
N GLY A 39 -2.15 4.51 10.10
CA GLY A 39 -1.41 4.42 11.34
C GLY A 39 -2.15 5.07 12.49
N ARG A 40 -2.06 4.50 13.69
CA ARG A 40 -2.64 5.08 14.90
C ARG A 40 -1.63 5.94 15.65
N SER A 41 -0.38 5.51 15.73
CA SER A 41 0.68 6.25 16.42
C SER A 41 1.33 7.26 15.51
N GLU A 42 2.00 8.24 16.09
CA GLU A 42 2.80 9.20 15.34
C GLU A 42 3.88 8.50 14.53
N ASN A 43 4.56 7.49 15.11
CA ASN A 43 5.57 6.72 14.41
C ASN A 43 4.97 5.98 13.19
N SER A 44 3.83 5.33 13.35
CA SER A 44 3.21 4.59 12.26
C SER A 44 2.63 5.47 11.16
N ARG A 45 2.34 6.74 11.45
CA ARG A 45 1.90 7.73 10.45
C ARG A 45 3.05 8.40 9.72
N ASN A 46 4.27 8.25 10.23
CA ASN A 46 5.46 8.89 9.68
C ASN A 46 5.99 8.09 8.50
N ARG A 47 5.17 7.97 7.46
CA ARG A 47 5.58 7.22 6.27
C ARG A 47 4.98 7.80 4.99
N VAL A 48 5.71 7.60 3.91
CA VAL A 48 5.29 7.91 2.54
C VAL A 48 5.66 6.74 1.65
N PHE A 49 5.05 6.66 0.49
CA PHE A 49 5.39 5.67 -0.52
C PHE A 49 6.35 6.27 -1.53
N ASP A 50 7.32 5.47 -1.95
CA ASP A 50 8.31 5.88 -2.93
C ASP A 50 8.50 4.76 -3.96
N PRO A 51 8.51 5.08 -5.26
CA PRO A 51 8.71 4.06 -6.28
C PRO A 51 10.14 3.53 -6.28
N VAL A 52 10.28 2.23 -6.57
CA VAL A 52 11.57 1.57 -6.75
C VAL A 52 11.59 0.98 -8.16
N PRO A 53 11.92 1.82 -9.19
CA PRO A 53 11.79 1.41 -10.59
C PRO A 53 12.62 0.18 -10.95
N GLU A 54 13.83 0.05 -10.39
CA GLU A 54 14.72 -1.07 -10.67
C GLU A 54 14.18 -2.42 -10.17
N ARG A 55 13.20 -2.40 -9.26
CA ARG A 55 12.54 -3.59 -8.75
C ARG A 55 11.08 -3.67 -9.16
N GLY A 56 10.62 -2.70 -9.94
CA GLY A 56 9.23 -2.62 -10.35
C GLY A 56 8.27 -2.58 -9.17
N GLY A 57 8.65 -1.88 -8.09
CA GLY A 57 7.90 -1.92 -6.86
C GLY A 57 7.75 -0.57 -6.18
N ILE A 58 7.31 -0.63 -4.94
CA ILE A 58 7.11 0.53 -4.08
C ILE A 58 7.70 0.20 -2.71
N CYS A 59 8.43 1.14 -2.13
CA CYS A 59 8.87 1.04 -0.75
C CYS A 59 8.21 2.10 0.11
N THR A 60 8.23 1.89 1.40
CA THR A 60 7.82 2.91 2.37
C THR A 60 9.06 3.58 2.93
N MET A 61 8.93 4.85 3.23
CA MET A 61 10.00 5.66 3.83
C MET A 61 9.43 6.56 4.90
N ALA A 62 10.29 7.02 5.81
CA ALA A 62 9.87 7.99 6.80
C ALA A 62 9.55 9.33 6.12
N ALA A 63 8.38 9.90 6.43
CA ALA A 63 8.02 11.24 5.97
C ALA A 63 8.95 12.28 6.58
N ASP A 64 9.28 12.10 7.85
CA ASP A 64 10.25 12.92 8.57
C ASP A 64 11.29 12.00 9.23
N PRO A 65 12.48 11.84 8.60
CA PRO A 65 13.51 10.95 9.16
C PRO A 65 13.96 11.30 10.57
N ALA A 66 13.87 12.57 10.94
CA ALA A 66 14.25 13.01 12.26
C ALA A 66 13.32 12.48 13.37
N LYS A 67 12.09 12.10 13.00
CA LYS A 67 11.11 11.55 13.93
C LYS A 67 11.00 10.02 13.85
N LEU A 68 11.89 9.38 13.10
CA LEU A 68 11.87 7.93 12.94
C LEU A 68 12.31 7.26 14.24
N GLU A 69 11.42 6.48 14.84
CA GLU A 69 11.70 5.75 16.10
C GLU A 69 12.11 4.31 15.82
N ASP A 70 11.31 3.57 15.07
CA ASP A 70 11.55 2.16 14.78
C ASP A 70 11.36 1.90 13.29
N PRO A 71 12.46 1.81 12.51
CA PRO A 71 12.35 1.61 11.08
C PRO A 71 11.75 0.25 10.71
N SER A 72 11.87 -0.75 11.55
CA SER A 72 11.36 -2.09 11.23
C SER A 72 9.84 -2.12 11.09
N LEU A 73 9.13 -1.20 11.72
CA LEU A 73 7.67 -1.12 11.69
C LEU A 73 7.14 -0.33 10.50
N ILE A 74 7.96 0.54 9.90
CA ILE A 74 7.47 1.47 8.87
C ILE A 74 8.21 1.40 7.55
N ILE A 75 9.41 0.84 7.51
CA ILE A 75 10.20 0.75 6.27
C ILE A 75 10.16 -0.68 5.74
N TYR A 76 9.48 -0.87 4.61
CA TYR A 76 9.36 -2.16 3.93
C TYR A 76 8.91 -1.93 2.48
N ASN A 77 8.82 -3.00 1.71
CA ASN A 77 8.39 -2.93 0.32
C ASN A 77 7.04 -3.62 0.17
N PRO A 78 5.92 -2.88 0.17
CA PRO A 78 4.61 -3.50 0.00
C PRO A 78 4.38 -4.08 -1.39
N VAL A 79 5.06 -3.58 -2.41
CA VAL A 79 4.92 -4.07 -3.78
C VAL A 79 6.30 -4.32 -4.37
N LEU A 80 6.51 -5.53 -4.89
CA LEU A 80 7.71 -5.91 -5.63
C LEU A 80 7.31 -6.70 -6.87
N THR A 81 8.13 -6.60 -7.91
CA THR A 81 7.94 -7.34 -9.14
C THR A 81 9.13 -8.25 -9.39
N LEU A 82 8.85 -9.52 -9.66
CA LEU A 82 9.86 -10.51 -10.02
C LEU A 82 9.45 -11.14 -11.35
N GLY A 83 10.14 -10.77 -12.43
CA GLY A 83 9.76 -11.18 -13.77
C GLY A 83 8.36 -10.67 -14.12
N LYS A 84 7.42 -11.59 -14.35
CA LYS A 84 6.01 -11.26 -14.62
C LYS A 84 5.13 -11.39 -13.38
N THR A 85 5.71 -11.66 -12.24
CA THR A 85 4.98 -11.86 -10.99
C THR A 85 5.07 -10.61 -10.13
N HIS A 86 3.93 -10.15 -9.66
CA HIS A 86 3.84 -9.03 -8.73
C HIS A 86 3.48 -9.55 -7.34
N ILE A 87 4.25 -9.14 -6.36
CA ILE A 87 4.07 -9.54 -4.96
C ILE A 87 3.60 -8.30 -4.20
N VAL A 88 2.43 -8.42 -3.57
CA VAL A 88 1.87 -7.36 -2.74
C VAL A 88 1.67 -7.93 -1.35
N THR A 89 2.25 -7.28 -0.35
CA THR A 89 2.18 -7.76 1.03
C THR A 89 2.37 -6.60 2.01
N ASN A 90 2.08 -6.88 3.26
CA ASN A 90 2.27 -5.90 4.33
C ASN A 90 3.19 -6.41 5.44
#